data_b3b8627a7f25d0c8644e171fd6c58864
#
_entry.id   b3b8627a7f25d0c8644e171fd6c58864
#
_cell.length_a   1.000
_cell.length_b   1.000
_cell.length_c   1.000
_cell.angle_alpha   90.00
_cell.angle_beta   90.00
_cell.angle_gamma   90.00
#
_symmetry.space_group_name_H-M   'P 1'
#
loop_
_entity.id
_entity.type
_entity.pdbx_description
1 polymer ?
#
loop_
_entity_poly.entity_id
_entity_poly.type
_entity_poly.pdbx_seq_one_letter_code
_entity_poly.pdbx_strand_id
1 'polypeptide(L)'
;MHHGKRLNGARILITGHTGFTGSWMSLKLAAQGAEIHGFALPPDTKPALFDLADVWPSLKSHTLGDIADFPLLLETVQRIAPDAILHLAAQPLVIAGYAHPVRTFLTNTQGTAHLLEAARLTPSVQGVVAITTDKVYAPTQDGRAFDENAPLGGKDPYSASKSAAEFVIDSYRHSLATWGRRLKIEVARGGNVFGGGDFAPNRIIPDFYRAVHNGSVLKLRKPDAKRPWQHVLDLCGAYQLLLERVLDGEDHSPGENWNIGPLEHESVSVIDLIGRFETYWQKIPLDVEPGPPETMVLALNTTKARTKLGWHPRLTLDEALQITADWYRTALTKPGSLAELTRQQIETHQDSDRPKSTIA
;
A
#
# COMPACT_ATOMS: atom_id res chain seq x y z
N MET A 1 -24.12 5.40 6.93
CA MET A 1 -23.17 6.50 7.21
C MET A 1 -22.69 7.04 5.88
N HIS A 2 -22.62 8.36 5.70
CA HIS A 2 -22.27 8.98 4.40
C HIS A 2 -20.75 8.89 4.13
N HIS A 3 -20.28 7.73 3.71
CA HIS A 3 -18.93 7.58 3.18
C HIS A 3 -18.85 8.28 1.81
N GLY A 4 -17.78 9.03 1.56
CA GLY A 4 -17.49 9.67 0.27
C GLY A 4 -17.77 11.18 0.16
N LYS A 5 -18.61 11.77 1.01
CA LYS A 5 -18.86 13.24 0.94
C LYS A 5 -17.65 14.10 1.31
N ARG A 6 -16.71 13.58 2.11
CA ARG A 6 -15.53 14.32 2.58
C ARG A 6 -14.38 14.36 1.58
N LEU A 7 -14.33 13.40 0.66
CA LEU A 7 -13.29 13.34 -0.37
C LEU A 7 -13.60 14.23 -1.57
N ASN A 8 -14.89 14.45 -1.88
CA ASN A 8 -15.27 15.26 -3.01
C ASN A 8 -14.80 16.74 -2.83
N GLY A 9 -13.95 17.20 -3.73
CA GLY A 9 -13.31 18.49 -3.69
C GLY A 9 -12.13 18.62 -2.71
N ALA A 10 -11.79 17.57 -1.94
CA ALA A 10 -10.63 17.58 -1.06
C ALA A 10 -9.33 17.50 -1.88
N ARG A 11 -8.35 18.34 -1.51
CA ARG A 11 -7.00 18.32 -2.11
C ARG A 11 -6.14 17.27 -1.40
N ILE A 12 -5.84 16.20 -2.10
CA ILE A 12 -5.05 15.08 -1.56
C ILE A 12 -3.69 15.03 -2.23
N LEU A 13 -2.62 15.16 -1.46
CA LEU A 13 -1.28 14.88 -1.94
C LEU A 13 -0.95 13.41 -1.73
N ILE A 14 -0.60 12.70 -2.82
CA ILE A 14 -0.14 11.30 -2.76
C ILE A 14 1.36 11.29 -3.05
N THR A 15 2.17 10.93 -2.05
CA THR A 15 3.59 10.64 -2.31
C THR A 15 3.73 9.20 -2.81
N GLY A 16 4.56 8.98 -3.83
CA GLY A 16 4.70 7.65 -4.45
C GLY A 16 3.56 7.30 -5.41
N HIS A 17 2.87 8.31 -5.95
CA HIS A 17 1.73 8.14 -6.88
C HIS A 17 2.10 7.44 -8.21
N THR A 18 3.35 7.43 -8.61
CA THR A 18 3.84 6.73 -9.82
C THR A 18 4.04 5.23 -9.61
N GLY A 19 4.07 4.77 -8.35
CA GLY A 19 4.20 3.36 -8.00
C GLY A 19 2.88 2.58 -8.12
N PHE A 20 2.94 1.27 -7.92
CA PHE A 20 1.81 0.34 -8.04
C PHE A 20 0.60 0.79 -7.22
N THR A 21 0.69 0.82 -5.88
CA THR A 21 -0.43 1.21 -5.01
C THR A 21 -0.83 2.67 -5.20
N GLY A 22 0.15 3.57 -5.44
CA GLY A 22 -0.10 4.98 -5.66
C GLY A 22 -0.93 5.26 -6.91
N SER A 23 -0.70 4.50 -7.99
CA SER A 23 -1.49 4.59 -9.22
C SER A 23 -2.95 4.17 -9.00
N TRP A 24 -3.19 3.02 -8.33
CA TRP A 24 -4.54 2.59 -7.96
C TRP A 24 -5.27 3.61 -7.07
N MET A 25 -4.57 4.17 -6.06
CA MET A 25 -5.14 5.18 -5.18
C MET A 25 -5.48 6.47 -5.91
N SER A 26 -4.61 6.93 -6.81
CA SER A 26 -4.84 8.15 -7.60
C SER A 26 -6.11 8.03 -8.43
N LEU A 27 -6.27 6.92 -9.17
CA LEU A 27 -7.48 6.66 -9.95
C LEU A 27 -8.73 6.54 -9.07
N LYS A 28 -8.64 5.78 -7.98
CA LYS A 28 -9.77 5.53 -7.07
C LYS A 28 -10.28 6.81 -6.41
N LEU A 29 -9.39 7.65 -5.90
CA LEU A 29 -9.77 8.89 -5.22
C LEU A 29 -10.25 9.97 -6.20
N ALA A 30 -9.63 10.06 -7.38
CA ALA A 30 -10.10 10.96 -8.45
C ALA A 30 -11.51 10.60 -8.92
N ALA A 31 -11.84 9.30 -9.04
CA ALA A 31 -13.19 8.84 -9.36
C ALA A 31 -14.24 9.23 -8.29
N GLN A 32 -13.82 9.58 -7.08
CA GLN A 32 -14.68 10.08 -6.00
C GLN A 32 -14.71 11.60 -5.89
N GLY A 33 -14.11 12.30 -6.85
CA GLY A 33 -14.12 13.75 -6.94
C GLY A 33 -13.05 14.45 -6.11
N ALA A 34 -12.05 13.74 -5.58
CA ALA A 34 -10.91 14.36 -4.93
C ALA A 34 -9.97 15.03 -5.94
N GLU A 35 -9.37 16.15 -5.58
CA GLU A 35 -8.31 16.80 -6.34
C GLU A 35 -6.97 16.14 -5.99
N ILE A 36 -6.44 15.33 -6.89
CA ILE A 36 -5.23 14.54 -6.63
C ILE A 36 -3.99 15.28 -7.12
N HIS A 37 -3.03 15.40 -6.20
CA HIS A 37 -1.70 15.94 -6.47
C HIS A 37 -0.65 14.86 -6.20
N GLY A 38 0.36 14.74 -7.05
CA GLY A 38 1.39 13.73 -6.94
C GLY A 38 2.78 14.28 -6.63
N PHE A 39 3.54 13.60 -5.75
CA PHE A 39 4.97 13.79 -5.53
C PHE A 39 5.66 12.43 -5.49
N ALA A 40 6.55 12.13 -6.44
CA ALA A 40 7.26 10.85 -6.49
C ALA A 40 8.50 10.92 -7.40
N LEU A 41 9.35 9.90 -7.33
CA LEU A 41 10.29 9.59 -8.39
C LEU A 41 9.53 9.18 -9.66
N PRO A 42 10.16 9.20 -10.85
CA PRO A 42 9.61 8.53 -12.03
C PRO A 42 9.27 7.06 -11.74
N PRO A 43 8.36 6.43 -12.50
CA PRO A 43 8.09 5.00 -12.37
C PRO A 43 9.38 4.18 -12.42
N ASP A 44 9.55 3.26 -11.47
CA ASP A 44 10.77 2.45 -11.28
C ASP A 44 10.76 1.14 -12.08
N THR A 45 9.64 0.82 -12.74
CA THR A 45 9.47 -0.38 -13.57
C THR A 45 9.09 -0.01 -15.00
N LYS A 46 9.45 -0.89 -15.95
CA LYS A 46 9.00 -0.83 -17.35
C LYS A 46 8.57 -2.23 -17.78
N PRO A 47 7.27 -2.41 -18.02
CA PRO A 47 6.18 -1.41 -17.98
C PRO A 47 5.85 -0.94 -16.55
N ALA A 48 5.08 0.14 -16.43
CA ALA A 48 4.57 0.67 -15.17
C ALA A 48 3.05 0.86 -15.23
N LEU A 49 2.37 0.60 -14.12
CA LEU A 49 0.91 0.80 -14.03
C LEU A 49 0.55 2.26 -14.30
N PHE A 50 1.36 3.20 -13.82
CA PHE A 50 1.15 4.63 -14.00
C PHE A 50 0.94 5.01 -15.48
N ASP A 51 1.74 4.41 -16.37
CA ASP A 51 1.64 4.63 -17.82
C ASP A 51 0.52 3.80 -18.45
N LEU A 52 0.44 2.50 -18.10
CA LEU A 52 -0.52 1.57 -18.71
C LEU A 52 -1.98 1.86 -18.36
N ALA A 53 -2.24 2.38 -17.16
CA ALA A 53 -3.59 2.76 -16.72
C ALA A 53 -3.93 4.22 -17.00
N ASP A 54 -3.04 4.96 -17.69
CA ASP A 54 -3.23 6.38 -18.02
C ASP A 54 -3.63 7.20 -16.78
N VAL A 55 -2.78 7.16 -15.74
CA VAL A 55 -3.05 7.80 -14.44
C VAL A 55 -2.93 9.33 -14.52
N TRP A 56 -2.04 9.83 -15.37
CA TRP A 56 -1.72 11.25 -15.49
C TRP A 56 -2.95 12.18 -15.60
N PRO A 57 -3.96 11.91 -16.46
CA PRO A 57 -5.12 12.79 -16.60
C PRO A 57 -5.99 12.88 -15.34
N SER A 58 -5.82 11.96 -14.40
CA SER A 58 -6.53 11.96 -13.12
C SER A 58 -5.87 12.84 -12.06
N LEU A 59 -4.69 13.42 -12.36
CA LEU A 59 -3.94 14.27 -11.46
C LEU A 59 -4.15 15.75 -11.76
N LYS A 60 -4.37 16.56 -10.72
CA LYS A 60 -4.40 18.01 -10.83
C LYS A 60 -3.00 18.61 -11.02
N SER A 61 -2.01 18.00 -10.37
CA SER A 61 -0.60 18.33 -10.55
C SER A 61 0.30 17.13 -10.24
N HIS A 62 1.51 17.16 -10.78
CA HIS A 62 2.50 16.11 -10.66
C HIS A 62 3.89 16.76 -10.49
N THR A 63 4.59 16.43 -9.43
CA THR A 63 5.97 16.84 -9.18
C THR A 63 6.85 15.59 -9.11
N LEU A 64 7.83 15.53 -9.99
CA LEU A 64 8.89 14.50 -9.90
C LEU A 64 9.96 14.97 -8.93
N GLY A 65 10.15 14.22 -7.84
CA GLY A 65 11.09 14.54 -6.78
C GLY A 65 11.34 13.36 -5.85
N ASP A 66 12.49 13.42 -5.18
CA ASP A 66 12.87 12.45 -4.16
C ASP A 66 12.34 12.90 -2.79
N ILE A 67 11.72 11.99 -2.04
CA ILE A 67 11.24 12.28 -0.67
C ILE A 67 12.41 12.66 0.28
N ALA A 68 13.65 12.31 -0.08
CA ALA A 68 14.83 12.73 0.63
C ALA A 68 15.24 14.21 0.38
N ASP A 69 14.71 14.83 -0.66
CA ASP A 69 14.90 16.26 -0.96
C ASP A 69 13.88 17.10 -0.18
N PHE A 70 14.22 17.44 1.06
CA PHE A 70 13.31 18.19 1.94
C PHE A 70 12.93 19.58 1.39
N PRO A 71 13.85 20.40 0.85
CA PRO A 71 13.48 21.69 0.28
C PRO A 71 12.43 21.60 -0.83
N LEU A 72 12.61 20.70 -1.80
CA LEU A 72 11.66 20.48 -2.89
C LEU A 72 10.32 19.94 -2.38
N LEU A 73 10.34 19.01 -1.42
CA LEU A 73 9.13 18.46 -0.82
C LEU A 73 8.35 19.55 -0.09
N LEU A 74 9.01 20.35 0.77
CA LEU A 74 8.38 21.43 1.53
C LEU A 74 7.74 22.48 0.61
N GLU A 75 8.48 22.96 -0.39
CA GLU A 75 7.97 23.88 -1.40
C GLU A 75 6.72 23.31 -2.10
N THR A 76 6.78 22.03 -2.47
CA THR A 76 5.67 21.36 -3.16
C THR A 76 4.43 21.26 -2.26
N VAL A 77 4.59 20.83 -0.99
CA VAL A 77 3.48 20.73 -0.04
C VAL A 77 2.86 22.11 0.24
N GLN A 78 3.69 23.14 0.44
CA GLN A 78 3.21 24.51 0.68
C GLN A 78 2.49 25.10 -0.54
N ARG A 79 3.00 24.87 -1.74
CA ARG A 79 2.40 25.34 -3.01
C ARG A 79 1.05 24.68 -3.29
N ILE A 80 0.93 23.36 -3.04
CA ILE A 80 -0.32 22.61 -3.21
C ILE A 80 -1.30 22.96 -2.10
N ALA A 81 -0.80 23.19 -0.88
CA ALA A 81 -1.59 23.39 0.33
C ALA A 81 -2.68 22.31 0.50
N PRO A 82 -2.32 21.00 0.52
CA PRO A 82 -3.30 19.91 0.56
C PRO A 82 -4.08 19.88 1.87
N ASP A 83 -5.29 19.33 1.82
CA ASP A 83 -6.11 19.10 3.00
C ASP A 83 -5.66 17.83 3.76
N ALA A 84 -5.21 16.80 3.02
CA ALA A 84 -4.61 15.60 3.59
C ALA A 84 -3.48 15.05 2.71
N ILE A 85 -2.61 14.24 3.31
CA ILE A 85 -1.50 13.58 2.61
C ILE A 85 -1.61 12.07 2.78
N LEU A 86 -1.52 11.33 1.67
CA LEU A 86 -1.32 9.87 1.65
C LEU A 86 0.15 9.59 1.35
N HIS A 87 0.87 9.07 2.35
CA HIS A 87 2.31 8.81 2.24
C HIS A 87 2.59 7.37 1.85
N LEU A 88 2.78 7.13 0.54
CA LEU A 88 3.13 5.83 -0.05
C LEU A 88 4.58 5.75 -0.52
N ALA A 89 5.29 6.89 -0.65
CA ALA A 89 6.68 6.91 -1.09
C ALA A 89 7.57 6.11 -0.15
N ALA A 90 8.18 5.05 -0.66
CA ALA A 90 9.06 4.17 0.08
C ALA A 90 9.95 3.35 -0.87
N GLN A 91 11.07 2.84 -0.36
CA GLN A 91 11.74 1.69 -0.95
C GLN A 91 11.07 0.42 -0.35
N PRO A 92 10.26 -0.37 -1.13
CA PRO A 92 9.38 -1.38 -0.57
C PRO A 92 9.93 -2.81 -0.62
N LEU A 93 11.12 -3.03 -1.20
CA LEU A 93 11.66 -4.35 -1.50
C LEU A 93 12.72 -4.79 -0.49
N VAL A 94 12.50 -5.93 0.17
CA VAL A 94 13.45 -6.49 1.15
C VAL A 94 14.83 -6.74 0.53
N ILE A 95 14.87 -7.32 -0.67
CA ILE A 95 16.15 -7.61 -1.36
C ILE A 95 16.90 -6.33 -1.70
N ALA A 96 16.22 -5.30 -2.18
CA ALA A 96 16.83 -4.00 -2.42
C ALA A 96 17.30 -3.33 -1.10
N GLY A 97 16.61 -3.62 0.01
CA GLY A 97 17.05 -3.20 1.35
C GLY A 97 18.42 -3.78 1.72
N TYR A 98 18.64 -5.05 1.47
CA TYR A 98 19.95 -5.68 1.68
C TYR A 98 21.04 -5.10 0.75
N ALA A 99 20.71 -4.85 -0.51
CA ALA A 99 21.67 -4.30 -1.48
C ALA A 99 22.02 -2.82 -1.20
N HIS A 100 21.06 -2.04 -0.72
CA HIS A 100 21.18 -0.58 -0.54
C HIS A 100 20.62 -0.11 0.81
N PRO A 101 21.18 -0.54 1.96
CA PRO A 101 20.59 -0.27 3.28
C PRO A 101 20.55 1.23 3.62
N VAL A 102 21.60 1.98 3.35
CA VAL A 102 21.65 3.44 3.62
C VAL A 102 20.53 4.16 2.86
N ARG A 103 20.35 3.84 1.57
CA ARG A 103 19.29 4.42 0.74
C ARG A 103 17.89 4.04 1.28
N THR A 104 17.73 2.80 1.76
CA THR A 104 16.49 2.32 2.33
C THR A 104 16.09 3.12 3.59
N PHE A 105 17.02 3.35 4.52
CA PHE A 105 16.78 4.19 5.70
C PHE A 105 16.54 5.66 5.32
N LEU A 106 17.31 6.19 4.39
CA LEU A 106 17.14 7.57 3.91
C LEU A 106 15.73 7.78 3.34
N THR A 107 15.25 6.86 2.50
CA THR A 107 13.91 6.95 1.90
C THR A 107 12.81 6.68 2.93
N ASN A 108 12.89 5.57 3.67
CA ASN A 108 11.77 5.11 4.49
C ASN A 108 11.66 5.85 5.83
N THR A 109 12.79 6.13 6.48
CA THR A 109 12.81 6.77 7.80
C THR A 109 12.94 8.28 7.69
N GLN A 110 14.01 8.74 7.04
CA GLN A 110 14.27 10.18 6.89
C GLN A 110 13.22 10.84 5.99
N GLY A 111 12.83 10.18 4.88
CA GLY A 111 11.77 10.68 3.99
C GLY A 111 10.42 10.82 4.70
N THR A 112 10.07 9.90 5.62
CA THR A 112 8.89 10.02 6.48
C THR A 112 9.00 11.24 7.42
N ALA A 113 10.18 11.46 8.03
CA ALA A 113 10.41 12.65 8.85
C ALA A 113 10.27 13.94 8.05
N HIS A 114 10.83 14.00 6.84
CA HIS A 114 10.70 15.14 5.93
C HIS A 114 9.25 15.44 5.60
N LEU A 115 8.45 14.40 5.28
CA LEU A 115 7.04 14.59 4.97
C LEU A 115 6.25 15.11 6.17
N LEU A 116 6.46 14.54 7.35
CA LEU A 116 5.78 14.97 8.56
C LEU A 116 6.15 16.41 8.93
N GLU A 117 7.40 16.82 8.73
CA GLU A 117 7.82 18.19 8.93
C GLU A 117 7.18 19.14 7.92
N ALA A 118 7.14 18.78 6.64
CA ALA A 118 6.46 19.56 5.61
C ALA A 118 4.95 19.70 5.93
N ALA A 119 4.30 18.64 6.39
CA ALA A 119 2.90 18.67 6.83
C ALA A 119 2.71 19.57 8.06
N ARG A 120 3.62 19.50 9.05
CA ARG A 120 3.60 20.35 10.24
C ARG A 120 3.72 21.84 9.89
N LEU A 121 4.58 22.17 8.94
CA LEU A 121 4.85 23.56 8.49
C LEU A 121 3.81 24.09 7.52
N THR A 122 2.84 23.28 7.09
CA THR A 122 1.78 23.68 6.13
C THR A 122 0.42 23.69 6.82
N PRO A 123 -0.15 24.86 7.17
CA PRO A 123 -1.35 24.98 7.98
C PRO A 123 -2.61 24.32 7.40
N SER A 124 -2.72 24.18 6.08
CA SER A 124 -3.88 23.53 5.42
C SER A 124 -3.96 22.03 5.70
N VAL A 125 -2.83 21.36 5.97
CA VAL A 125 -2.80 19.91 6.19
C VAL A 125 -3.47 19.57 7.51
N GLN A 126 -4.60 18.88 7.42
CA GLN A 126 -5.39 18.39 8.56
C GLN A 126 -4.88 17.04 9.06
N GLY A 127 -4.35 16.21 8.15
CA GLY A 127 -3.81 14.92 8.54
C GLY A 127 -2.96 14.22 7.48
N VAL A 128 -2.30 13.16 7.94
CA VAL A 128 -1.43 12.28 7.15
C VAL A 128 -1.86 10.85 7.36
N VAL A 129 -2.01 10.09 6.29
CA VAL A 129 -2.09 8.62 6.33
C VAL A 129 -0.74 8.07 5.86
N ALA A 130 0.03 7.52 6.78
CA ALA A 130 1.35 6.96 6.51
C ALA A 130 1.26 5.44 6.34
N ILE A 131 1.84 4.93 5.25
CA ILE A 131 1.78 3.51 4.93
C ILE A 131 3.07 2.83 5.33
N THR A 132 2.94 1.88 6.26
CA THR A 132 4.02 1.01 6.69
C THR A 132 3.79 -0.43 6.25
N THR A 133 4.08 -1.42 7.06
CA THR A 133 4.03 -2.83 6.67
C THR A 133 3.80 -3.73 7.90
N ASP A 134 3.27 -4.92 7.68
CA ASP A 134 3.22 -6.00 8.66
C ASP A 134 4.61 -6.43 9.20
N LYS A 135 5.69 -6.09 8.48
CA LYS A 135 7.07 -6.41 8.85
C LYS A 135 7.70 -5.46 9.87
N VAL A 136 6.95 -4.48 10.36
CA VAL A 136 7.42 -3.59 11.44
C VAL A 136 7.53 -4.29 12.79
N TYR A 137 6.80 -5.38 12.98
CA TYR A 137 6.77 -6.10 14.25
C TYR A 137 8.06 -6.89 14.52
N ALA A 138 8.43 -6.97 15.80
CA ALA A 138 9.48 -7.87 16.24
C ALA A 138 9.05 -9.33 15.96
N PRO A 139 9.82 -10.10 15.17
CA PRO A 139 9.45 -11.46 14.86
C PRO A 139 9.33 -12.33 16.11
N THR A 140 8.24 -13.09 16.23
CA THR A 140 8.03 -14.09 17.26
C THR A 140 8.13 -15.50 16.65
N GLN A 141 8.39 -16.50 17.51
CA GLN A 141 8.45 -17.90 17.05
C GLN A 141 7.15 -18.67 17.31
N ASP A 142 6.20 -18.04 18.01
CA ASP A 142 4.94 -18.66 18.44
C ASP A 142 3.84 -18.64 17.37
N GLY A 143 4.06 -17.96 16.24
CA GLY A 143 3.13 -17.91 15.09
C GLY A 143 1.83 -17.13 15.36
N ARG A 144 1.72 -16.44 16.50
CA ARG A 144 0.54 -15.63 16.81
C ARG A 144 0.39 -14.44 15.87
N ALA A 145 -0.84 -14.04 15.61
CA ALA A 145 -1.15 -12.82 14.88
C ALA A 145 -0.78 -11.58 15.70
N PHE A 146 -0.11 -10.61 15.09
CA PHE A 146 0.24 -9.36 15.72
C PHE A 146 -0.96 -8.41 15.79
N ASP A 147 -1.27 -7.88 16.96
CA ASP A 147 -2.12 -6.70 17.11
C ASP A 147 -1.31 -5.41 17.03
N GLU A 148 -1.98 -4.26 17.01
CA GLU A 148 -1.33 -2.96 16.81
C GLU A 148 -0.43 -2.54 18.01
N ASN A 149 -0.55 -3.19 19.16
CA ASN A 149 0.26 -2.93 20.35
C ASN A 149 1.50 -3.84 20.45
N ALA A 150 1.63 -4.82 19.54
CA ALA A 150 2.77 -5.71 19.53
C ALA A 150 4.09 -4.93 19.30
N PRO A 151 5.19 -5.35 19.95
CA PRO A 151 6.48 -4.67 19.86
C PRO A 151 6.98 -4.52 18.44
N LEU A 152 7.49 -3.34 18.10
CA LEU A 152 8.18 -3.08 16.83
C LEU A 152 9.62 -3.60 16.90
N GLY A 153 10.19 -4.04 15.74
CA GLY A 153 11.56 -4.54 15.73
C GLY A 153 11.90 -5.39 14.49
N GLY A 154 11.63 -4.88 13.30
CA GLY A 154 12.07 -5.50 12.05
C GLY A 154 13.59 -5.71 12.01
N LYS A 155 14.07 -6.86 11.49
CA LYS A 155 15.50 -7.23 11.58
C LYS A 155 16.29 -6.97 10.30
N ASP A 156 15.66 -7.06 9.13
CA ASP A 156 16.31 -6.69 7.88
C ASP A 156 16.23 -5.17 7.64
N PRO A 157 17.07 -4.59 6.76
CA PRO A 157 17.12 -3.14 6.56
C PRO A 157 15.78 -2.52 6.13
N TYR A 158 14.96 -3.23 5.35
CA TYR A 158 13.64 -2.75 4.97
C TYR A 158 12.70 -2.71 6.19
N SER A 159 12.56 -3.84 6.88
CA SER A 159 11.68 -3.97 8.05
C SER A 159 12.11 -3.01 9.18
N ALA A 160 13.41 -2.92 9.44
CA ALA A 160 13.97 -1.99 10.42
C ALA A 160 13.70 -0.52 10.06
N SER A 161 13.86 -0.15 8.79
CA SER A 161 13.59 1.23 8.34
C SER A 161 12.12 1.62 8.46
N LYS A 162 11.19 0.67 8.25
CA LYS A 162 9.75 0.88 8.44
C LYS A 162 9.38 0.94 9.92
N SER A 163 10.01 0.12 10.78
CA SER A 163 9.85 0.24 12.24
C SER A 163 10.37 1.61 12.73
N ALA A 164 11.52 2.05 12.25
CA ALA A 164 12.08 3.35 12.58
C ALA A 164 11.20 4.51 12.12
N ALA A 165 10.55 4.40 10.95
CA ALA A 165 9.58 5.38 10.49
C ALA A 165 8.38 5.49 11.45
N GLU A 166 7.91 4.40 12.06
CA GLU A 166 6.84 4.45 13.04
C GLU A 166 7.28 5.14 14.35
N PHE A 167 8.52 4.96 14.81
CA PHE A 167 9.05 5.73 15.93
C PHE A 167 9.11 7.24 15.62
N VAL A 168 9.45 7.61 14.39
CA VAL A 168 9.38 9.01 13.94
C VAL A 168 7.93 9.50 14.00
N ILE A 169 6.97 8.75 13.47
CA ILE A 169 5.55 9.10 13.49
C ILE A 169 5.05 9.31 14.92
N ASP A 170 5.37 8.40 15.83
CA ASP A 170 4.95 8.50 17.25
C ASP A 170 5.57 9.70 17.92
N SER A 171 6.84 10.03 17.64
CA SER A 171 7.49 11.25 18.13
C SER A 171 6.74 12.51 17.68
N TYR A 172 6.35 12.56 16.38
CA TYR A 172 5.56 13.70 15.87
C TYR A 172 4.20 13.78 16.56
N ARG A 173 3.45 12.68 16.66
CA ARG A 173 2.14 12.65 17.37
C ARG A 173 2.24 13.24 18.79
N HIS A 174 3.24 12.84 19.55
CA HIS A 174 3.45 13.32 20.92
C HIS A 174 3.84 14.81 20.97
N SER A 175 4.53 15.29 19.97
CA SER A 175 5.06 16.66 19.94
C SER A 175 4.09 17.70 19.35
N LEU A 176 3.02 17.28 18.67
CA LEU A 176 2.09 18.20 17.98
C LEU A 176 1.52 19.27 18.90
N ALA A 177 1.11 18.90 20.11
CA ALA A 177 0.57 19.86 21.08
C ALA A 177 1.61 20.91 21.50
N THR A 178 2.87 20.51 21.70
CA THR A 178 4.00 21.41 21.98
C THR A 178 4.23 22.43 20.87
N TRP A 179 4.01 22.02 19.63
CA TRP A 179 4.14 22.88 18.45
C TRP A 179 2.88 23.69 18.14
N GLY A 180 1.83 23.59 18.96
CA GLY A 180 0.56 24.26 18.73
C GLY A 180 -0.16 23.81 17.45
N ARG A 181 0.13 22.58 16.98
CA ARG A 181 -0.45 22.01 15.75
C ARG A 181 -1.50 20.94 16.07
N ARG A 182 -2.55 20.96 15.26
CA ARG A 182 -3.54 19.89 15.21
C ARG A 182 -3.37 19.18 13.87
N LEU A 183 -2.74 18.04 13.90
CA LEU A 183 -2.47 17.19 12.72
C LEU A 183 -2.77 15.75 13.13
N LYS A 184 -3.70 15.10 12.45
CA LYS A 184 -3.98 13.68 12.69
C LYS A 184 -3.06 12.82 11.83
N ILE A 185 -2.34 11.89 12.42
CA ILE A 185 -1.44 10.99 11.70
C ILE A 185 -1.93 9.56 11.90
N GLU A 186 -2.55 8.97 10.90
CA GLU A 186 -2.95 7.57 10.87
C GLU A 186 -1.84 6.72 10.23
N VAL A 187 -1.63 5.51 10.74
CA VAL A 187 -0.66 4.53 10.19
C VAL A 187 -1.42 3.30 9.74
N ALA A 188 -1.20 2.86 8.50
CA ALA A 188 -1.70 1.59 8.01
C ALA A 188 -0.55 0.59 7.83
N ARG A 189 -0.61 -0.53 8.56
CA ARG A 189 0.29 -1.67 8.46
C ARG A 189 -0.36 -2.71 7.56
N GLY A 190 0.01 -2.72 6.29
CA GLY A 190 -0.53 -3.65 5.31
C GLY A 190 0.29 -4.93 5.20
N GLY A 191 -0.40 -6.05 4.96
CA GLY A 191 0.23 -7.32 4.62
C GLY A 191 0.67 -7.42 3.16
N ASN A 192 0.90 -8.64 2.66
CA ASN A 192 1.30 -8.88 1.29
C ASN A 192 0.21 -8.48 0.29
N VAL A 193 0.47 -7.44 -0.49
CA VAL A 193 -0.47 -6.92 -1.48
C VAL A 193 -0.14 -7.43 -2.88
N PHE A 194 -1.18 -7.76 -3.65
CA PHE A 194 -1.08 -8.09 -5.07
C PHE A 194 -2.24 -7.47 -5.87
N GLY A 195 -2.12 -7.46 -7.20
CA GLY A 195 -3.12 -6.90 -8.11
C GLY A 195 -2.51 -6.64 -9.48
N GLY A 196 -3.34 -6.28 -10.44
CA GLY A 196 -2.87 -5.94 -11.77
C GLY A 196 -1.95 -4.72 -11.79
N GLY A 197 -0.90 -4.75 -12.60
CA GLY A 197 0.01 -3.62 -12.78
C GLY A 197 1.16 -3.52 -11.77
N ASP A 198 1.36 -4.49 -10.88
CA ASP A 198 2.61 -4.62 -10.15
C ASP A 198 3.66 -5.29 -11.05
N PHE A 199 4.75 -4.61 -11.31
CA PHE A 199 5.87 -5.13 -12.11
C PHE A 199 7.18 -5.18 -11.31
N ALA A 200 7.11 -4.98 -9.99
CA ALA A 200 8.29 -5.02 -9.15
C ALA A 200 8.94 -6.42 -9.16
N PRO A 201 10.28 -6.50 -9.23
CA PRO A 201 10.99 -7.78 -9.17
C PRO A 201 10.88 -8.42 -7.78
N ASN A 202 11.04 -9.74 -7.73
CA ASN A 202 11.03 -10.52 -6.49
C ASN A 202 9.69 -10.51 -5.74
N ARG A 203 8.58 -10.25 -6.43
CA ARG A 203 7.22 -10.44 -5.96
C ARG A 203 6.55 -11.55 -6.75
N ILE A 204 5.84 -12.43 -6.08
CA ILE A 204 5.39 -13.71 -6.63
C ILE A 204 4.47 -13.57 -7.85
N ILE A 205 3.47 -12.68 -7.83
CA ILE A 205 2.54 -12.47 -8.95
C ILE A 205 3.23 -11.77 -10.14
N PRO A 206 3.99 -10.67 -9.98
CA PRO A 206 4.84 -10.13 -11.02
C PRO A 206 5.85 -11.13 -11.62
N ASP A 207 6.46 -11.98 -10.78
CA ASP A 207 7.39 -13.01 -11.26
C ASP A 207 6.67 -14.10 -12.07
N PHE A 208 5.44 -14.46 -11.68
CA PHE A 208 4.57 -15.34 -12.46
C PHE A 208 4.26 -14.75 -13.84
N TYR A 209 3.86 -13.47 -13.88
CA TYR A 209 3.62 -12.77 -15.16
C TYR A 209 4.87 -12.81 -16.06
N ARG A 210 6.05 -12.52 -15.50
CA ARG A 210 7.31 -12.59 -16.26
C ARG A 210 7.60 -14.00 -16.77
N ALA A 211 7.36 -15.02 -15.96
CA ALA A 211 7.55 -16.41 -16.36
C ALA A 211 6.65 -16.80 -17.53
N VAL A 212 5.36 -16.39 -17.50
CA VAL A 212 4.44 -16.59 -18.63
C VAL A 212 4.90 -15.81 -19.87
N HIS A 213 5.23 -14.52 -19.70
CA HIS A 213 5.64 -13.67 -20.83
C HIS A 213 6.89 -14.17 -21.53
N ASN A 214 7.87 -14.68 -20.77
CA ASN A 214 9.16 -15.14 -21.30
C ASN A 214 9.19 -16.63 -21.61
N GLY A 215 8.13 -17.41 -21.32
CA GLY A 215 8.12 -18.86 -21.44
C GLY A 215 9.15 -19.54 -20.53
N SER A 216 9.38 -18.98 -19.34
CA SER A 216 10.42 -19.44 -18.39
C SER A 216 9.84 -20.09 -17.14
N VAL A 217 10.71 -20.66 -16.32
CA VAL A 217 10.35 -21.28 -15.03
C VAL A 217 10.15 -20.21 -13.98
N LEU A 218 9.10 -20.32 -13.15
CA LEU A 218 8.91 -19.50 -11.96
C LEU A 218 9.75 -20.05 -10.80
N LYS A 219 10.61 -19.20 -10.24
CA LYS A 219 11.48 -19.56 -9.14
C LYS A 219 10.86 -19.19 -7.80
N LEU A 220 10.72 -20.15 -6.90
CA LEU A 220 10.16 -19.99 -5.56
C LEU A 220 11.28 -20.08 -4.52
N ARG A 221 11.32 -19.17 -3.57
CA ARG A 221 12.34 -19.16 -2.50
C ARG A 221 11.89 -19.87 -1.23
N LYS A 222 10.62 -19.70 -0.85
CA LYS A 222 9.99 -20.23 0.36
C LYS A 222 8.55 -20.65 0.04
N PRO A 223 8.35 -21.79 -0.66
CA PRO A 223 7.02 -22.21 -1.11
C PRO A 223 6.02 -22.40 0.02
N ASP A 224 6.46 -22.88 1.19
CA ASP A 224 5.58 -23.17 2.33
C ASP A 224 5.32 -21.95 3.24
N ALA A 225 5.96 -20.79 2.96
CA ALA A 225 5.76 -19.60 3.77
C ALA A 225 4.34 -19.05 3.62
N LYS A 226 3.61 -18.94 4.74
CA LYS A 226 2.26 -18.39 4.79
C LYS A 226 2.28 -16.87 4.89
N ARG A 227 1.38 -16.21 4.15
CA ARG A 227 1.29 -14.75 4.09
C ARG A 227 -0.17 -14.29 4.11
N PRO A 228 -0.46 -13.12 4.66
CA PRO A 228 -1.78 -12.48 4.61
C PRO A 228 -1.96 -11.78 3.25
N TRP A 229 -2.29 -12.56 2.22
CA TRP A 229 -2.48 -12.05 0.86
C TRP A 229 -3.74 -11.22 0.75
N GLN A 230 -3.63 -10.02 0.15
CA GLN A 230 -4.78 -9.17 -0.07
C GLN A 230 -4.69 -8.44 -1.41
N HIS A 231 -5.85 -8.18 -2.00
CA HIS A 231 -5.91 -7.40 -3.24
C HIS A 231 -5.67 -5.91 -2.98
N VAL A 232 -5.00 -5.25 -3.92
CA VAL A 232 -4.68 -3.82 -3.82
C VAL A 232 -5.93 -2.95 -3.65
N LEU A 233 -7.07 -3.30 -4.24
CA LEU A 233 -8.32 -2.56 -4.12
C LEU A 233 -8.90 -2.60 -2.70
N ASP A 234 -8.79 -3.73 -1.99
CA ASP A 234 -9.20 -3.84 -0.59
C ASP A 234 -8.33 -2.96 0.31
N LEU A 235 -7.01 -2.99 0.06
CA LEU A 235 -6.07 -2.13 0.76
C LEU A 235 -6.35 -0.65 0.49
N CYS A 236 -6.62 -0.27 -0.76
CA CYS A 236 -7.03 1.07 -1.14
C CYS A 236 -8.33 1.50 -0.45
N GLY A 237 -9.26 0.57 -0.22
CA GLY A 237 -10.47 0.81 0.56
C GLY A 237 -10.17 1.23 2.00
N ALA A 238 -9.23 0.54 2.66
CA ALA A 238 -8.77 0.92 4.00
C ALA A 238 -8.12 2.31 4.02
N TYR A 239 -7.23 2.59 3.07
CA TYR A 239 -6.55 3.89 2.98
C TYR A 239 -7.52 5.04 2.74
N GLN A 240 -8.56 4.81 1.95
CA GLN A 240 -9.65 5.75 1.76
C GLN A 240 -10.36 6.07 3.07
N LEU A 241 -10.77 5.06 3.85
CA LEU A 241 -11.42 5.27 5.14
C LEU A 241 -10.52 6.04 6.13
N LEU A 242 -9.21 5.78 6.12
CA LEU A 242 -8.25 6.53 6.93
C LEU A 242 -8.11 7.99 6.46
N LEU A 243 -8.14 8.26 5.14
CA LEU A 243 -8.19 9.63 4.61
C LEU A 243 -9.47 10.35 5.04
N GLU A 244 -10.63 9.70 4.96
CA GLU A 244 -11.90 10.26 5.45
C GLU A 244 -11.83 10.57 6.95
N ARG A 245 -11.15 9.72 7.73
CA ARG A 245 -10.94 9.91 9.17
C ARG A 245 -10.00 11.08 9.48
N VAL A 246 -8.93 11.32 8.70
CA VAL A 246 -8.05 12.48 8.92
C VAL A 246 -8.68 13.80 8.46
N LEU A 247 -9.66 13.74 7.55
CA LEU A 247 -10.47 14.87 7.11
C LEU A 247 -11.68 15.12 8.02
N ASP A 248 -11.89 14.28 9.04
CA ASP A 248 -12.92 14.47 10.05
C ASP A 248 -12.46 15.50 11.09
N GLY A 249 -12.85 16.73 10.91
CA GLY A 249 -12.48 17.84 11.79
C GLY A 249 -13.03 17.74 13.22
N GLU A 250 -13.98 16.81 13.51
CA GLU A 250 -14.57 16.62 14.83
C GLU A 250 -13.72 15.72 15.72
N ASP A 251 -12.95 14.77 15.15
CA ASP A 251 -12.06 13.89 15.90
C ASP A 251 -10.68 14.54 16.07
N HIS A 252 -10.39 15.03 17.26
CA HIS A 252 -9.13 15.69 17.63
C HIS A 252 -8.04 14.74 18.15
N SER A 253 -8.20 13.42 17.97
CA SER A 253 -7.16 12.45 18.33
C SER A 253 -5.89 12.64 17.48
N PRO A 254 -4.70 12.32 18.02
CA PRO A 254 -3.45 12.45 17.27
C PRO A 254 -3.30 11.41 16.15
N GLY A 255 -4.25 10.47 16.04
CA GLY A 255 -4.24 9.34 15.12
C GLY A 255 -3.78 8.04 15.77
N GLU A 256 -3.96 6.94 15.05
CA GLU A 256 -3.77 5.58 15.53
C GLU A 256 -3.03 4.71 14.49
N ASN A 257 -2.62 3.50 14.93
CA ASN A 257 -2.06 2.47 14.05
C ASN A 257 -3.16 1.44 13.71
N TRP A 258 -3.15 0.92 12.49
CA TRP A 258 -4.17 0.02 11.95
C TRP A 258 -3.56 -1.14 11.19
N ASN A 259 -3.85 -2.35 11.61
CA ASN A 259 -3.52 -3.54 10.85
C ASN A 259 -4.56 -3.77 9.76
N ILE A 260 -4.09 -3.84 8.51
CA ILE A 260 -4.94 -4.04 7.33
C ILE A 260 -4.52 -5.32 6.62
N GLY A 261 -5.45 -6.27 6.53
CA GLY A 261 -5.18 -7.57 5.92
C GLY A 261 -6.41 -8.48 5.92
N PRO A 262 -6.31 -9.66 5.31
CA PRO A 262 -7.37 -10.68 5.34
C PRO A 262 -7.62 -11.18 6.76
N LEU A 263 -8.61 -12.04 6.93
CA LEU A 263 -8.81 -12.74 8.19
C LEU A 263 -7.60 -13.65 8.48
N GLU A 264 -7.28 -13.85 9.76
CA GLU A 264 -6.09 -14.61 10.18
C GLU A 264 -6.04 -16.01 9.56
N HIS A 265 -7.18 -16.71 9.52
CA HIS A 265 -7.30 -18.06 8.96
C HIS A 265 -7.25 -18.10 7.41
N GLU A 266 -7.28 -16.96 6.73
CA GLU A 266 -7.21 -16.87 5.26
C GLU A 266 -5.77 -16.77 4.74
N SER A 267 -4.76 -16.79 5.62
CA SER A 267 -3.35 -16.84 5.20
C SER A 267 -3.04 -18.17 4.52
N VAL A 268 -2.58 -18.11 3.28
CA VAL A 268 -2.19 -19.31 2.49
C VAL A 268 -0.70 -19.29 2.16
N SER A 269 -0.15 -20.47 1.88
CA SER A 269 1.25 -20.58 1.47
C SER A 269 1.49 -20.01 0.08
N VAL A 270 2.76 -19.71 -0.24
CA VAL A 270 3.15 -19.24 -1.58
C VAL A 270 2.77 -20.27 -2.65
N ILE A 271 3.00 -21.57 -2.38
CA ILE A 271 2.69 -22.62 -3.35
C ILE A 271 1.17 -22.78 -3.56
N ASP A 272 0.36 -22.66 -2.50
CA ASP A 272 -1.09 -22.70 -2.60
C ASP A 272 -1.64 -21.50 -3.37
N LEU A 273 -1.08 -20.30 -3.13
CA LEU A 273 -1.43 -19.09 -3.89
C LEU A 273 -1.20 -19.30 -5.39
N ILE A 274 -0.03 -19.84 -5.76
CA ILE A 274 0.32 -20.08 -7.17
C ILE A 274 -0.57 -21.17 -7.77
N GLY A 275 -0.81 -22.28 -7.07
CA GLY A 275 -1.71 -23.33 -7.55
C GLY A 275 -3.12 -22.82 -7.84
N ARG A 276 -3.65 -21.91 -7.00
CA ARG A 276 -4.94 -21.23 -7.25
C ARG A 276 -4.84 -20.26 -8.42
N PHE A 277 -3.77 -19.45 -8.50
CA PHE A 277 -3.59 -18.48 -9.59
C PHE A 277 -3.50 -19.13 -10.96
N GLU A 278 -2.86 -20.31 -11.05
CA GLU A 278 -2.80 -21.12 -12.27
C GLU A 278 -4.18 -21.52 -12.80
N THR A 279 -5.17 -21.71 -11.92
CA THR A 279 -6.54 -22.04 -12.35
C THR A 279 -7.23 -20.91 -13.13
N TYR A 280 -6.83 -19.67 -12.86
CA TYR A 280 -7.38 -18.48 -13.55
C TYR A 280 -6.56 -18.03 -14.75
N TRP A 281 -5.34 -18.61 -14.94
CA TRP A 281 -4.49 -18.22 -16.05
C TRP A 281 -3.99 -19.44 -16.82
N GLN A 282 -2.86 -19.98 -16.41
CA GLN A 282 -2.26 -21.19 -17.01
C GLN A 282 -1.24 -21.83 -16.06
N LYS A 283 -0.98 -23.11 -16.19
CA LYS A 283 0.10 -23.78 -15.49
C LYS A 283 1.45 -23.37 -16.07
N ILE A 284 2.45 -23.22 -15.19
CA ILE A 284 3.84 -22.93 -15.56
C ILE A 284 4.80 -23.83 -14.79
N PRO A 285 6.00 -24.12 -15.33
CA PRO A 285 7.02 -24.83 -14.60
C PRO A 285 7.46 -24.06 -13.36
N LEU A 286 7.62 -24.77 -12.23
CA LEU A 286 8.09 -24.24 -10.96
C LEU A 286 9.44 -24.83 -10.59
N ASP A 287 10.32 -24.03 -9.99
CA ASP A 287 11.60 -24.47 -9.41
C ASP A 287 11.78 -23.80 -8.04
N VAL A 288 12.47 -24.49 -7.12
CA VAL A 288 12.73 -23.99 -5.77
C VAL A 288 14.20 -23.68 -5.63
N GLU A 289 14.50 -22.41 -5.34
CA GLU A 289 15.89 -21.99 -5.13
C GLU A 289 16.08 -21.35 -3.74
N PRO A 290 17.30 -21.44 -3.17
CA PRO A 290 17.62 -20.77 -1.91
C PRO A 290 17.40 -19.26 -1.98
N GLY A 291 16.92 -18.68 -0.87
CA GLY A 291 16.76 -17.23 -0.72
C GLY A 291 17.19 -16.77 0.67
N PRO A 292 17.21 -15.45 0.90
CA PRO A 292 17.53 -14.92 2.22
C PRO A 292 16.54 -15.44 3.27
N PRO A 293 16.94 -15.41 4.56
CA PRO A 293 16.02 -15.77 5.65
C PRO A 293 14.75 -14.92 5.60
N GLU A 294 13.60 -15.58 5.62
CA GLU A 294 12.28 -14.94 5.71
C GLU A 294 11.47 -15.56 6.83
N THR A 295 10.60 -14.79 7.49
CA THR A 295 9.65 -15.28 8.48
C THR A 295 8.70 -16.29 7.82
N MET A 296 8.51 -17.47 8.44
CA MET A 296 7.66 -18.54 7.87
C MET A 296 6.18 -18.21 7.96
N VAL A 297 5.74 -17.62 9.07
CA VAL A 297 4.34 -17.23 9.30
C VAL A 297 4.31 -15.76 9.68
N LEU A 298 3.51 -15.00 8.96
CA LEU A 298 3.21 -13.61 9.27
C LEU A 298 1.70 -13.44 9.21
N ALA A 299 1.10 -13.12 10.34
CA ALA A 299 -0.34 -12.93 10.46
C ALA A 299 -0.64 -11.64 11.23
N LEU A 300 -1.70 -10.95 10.84
CA LEU A 300 -2.17 -9.72 11.46
C LEU A 300 -3.54 -9.96 12.13
N ASN A 301 -3.68 -9.49 13.36
CA ASN A 301 -5.00 -9.30 13.95
C ASN A 301 -5.59 -7.99 13.43
N THR A 302 -6.61 -8.10 12.60
CA THR A 302 -7.29 -6.97 11.95
C THR A 302 -8.62 -6.60 12.60
N THR A 303 -8.90 -7.11 13.81
CA THR A 303 -10.16 -6.88 14.54
C THR A 303 -10.42 -5.38 14.75
N LYS A 304 -9.40 -4.59 15.06
CA LYS A 304 -9.52 -3.14 15.25
C LYS A 304 -10.04 -2.45 13.98
N ALA A 305 -9.46 -2.76 12.82
CA ALA A 305 -9.90 -2.19 11.54
C ALA A 305 -11.35 -2.54 11.25
N ARG A 306 -11.79 -3.76 11.53
CA ARG A 306 -13.17 -4.19 11.33
C ARG A 306 -14.15 -3.51 12.29
N THR A 307 -13.81 -3.46 13.58
CA THR A 307 -14.77 -3.00 14.62
C THR A 307 -14.81 -1.50 14.80
N LYS A 308 -13.66 -0.80 14.62
CA LYS A 308 -13.56 0.65 14.84
C LYS A 308 -13.54 1.46 13.54
N LEU A 309 -12.89 0.96 12.47
CA LEU A 309 -12.85 1.64 11.18
C LEU A 309 -14.01 1.21 10.27
N GLY A 310 -14.68 0.07 10.56
CA GLY A 310 -15.72 -0.51 9.70
C GLY A 310 -15.16 -1.06 8.39
N TRP A 311 -13.84 -1.29 8.31
CA TRP A 311 -13.21 -1.83 7.13
C TRP A 311 -13.30 -3.36 7.09
N HIS A 312 -13.65 -3.88 5.93
CA HIS A 312 -13.63 -5.32 5.63
C HIS A 312 -13.08 -5.53 4.21
N PRO A 313 -12.29 -6.60 3.97
CA PRO A 313 -11.99 -6.98 2.60
C PRO A 313 -13.30 -7.31 1.87
N ARG A 314 -13.40 -6.87 0.62
CA ARG A 314 -14.59 -7.06 -0.22
C ARG A 314 -14.45 -8.26 -1.15
N LEU A 315 -13.21 -8.62 -1.45
CA LEU A 315 -12.88 -9.73 -2.34
C LEU A 315 -12.46 -10.96 -1.53
N THR A 316 -12.97 -12.11 -1.91
CA THR A 316 -12.36 -13.38 -1.53
C THR A 316 -11.00 -13.51 -2.22
N LEU A 317 -10.12 -14.39 -1.72
CA LEU A 317 -8.82 -14.62 -2.36
C LEU A 317 -8.99 -15.06 -3.82
N ASP A 318 -9.95 -15.92 -4.11
CA ASP A 318 -10.18 -16.43 -5.46
C ASP A 318 -10.68 -15.33 -6.42
N GLU A 319 -11.63 -14.48 -5.99
CA GLU A 319 -12.06 -13.30 -6.76
C GLU A 319 -10.88 -12.35 -7.02
N ALA A 320 -10.05 -12.10 -6.02
CA ALA A 320 -8.85 -11.27 -6.14
C ALA A 320 -7.83 -11.82 -7.15
N LEU A 321 -7.59 -13.13 -7.11
CA LEU A 321 -6.71 -13.82 -8.05
C LEU A 321 -7.28 -13.78 -9.47
N GLN A 322 -8.58 -14.00 -9.64
CA GLN A 322 -9.23 -13.96 -10.95
C GLN A 322 -9.10 -12.59 -11.61
N ILE A 323 -9.49 -11.50 -10.93
CA ILE A 323 -9.40 -10.16 -11.51
C ILE A 323 -7.95 -9.74 -11.78
N THR A 324 -7.00 -10.21 -10.97
CA THR A 324 -5.58 -10.01 -11.20
C THR A 324 -5.07 -10.75 -12.45
N ALA A 325 -5.47 -12.02 -12.63
CA ALA A 325 -5.14 -12.80 -13.83
C ALA A 325 -5.73 -12.17 -15.10
N ASP A 326 -6.98 -11.69 -15.04
CA ASP A 326 -7.64 -10.99 -16.15
C ASP A 326 -6.87 -9.72 -16.56
N TRP A 327 -6.39 -8.96 -15.56
CA TRP A 327 -5.59 -7.76 -15.82
C TRP A 327 -4.28 -8.10 -16.54
N TYR A 328 -3.51 -9.10 -16.05
CA TYR A 328 -2.23 -9.47 -16.69
C TYR A 328 -2.41 -10.15 -18.03
N ARG A 329 -3.45 -10.97 -18.23
CA ARG A 329 -3.78 -11.52 -19.55
C ARG A 329 -4.09 -10.40 -20.56
N THR A 330 -4.82 -9.37 -20.10
CA THR A 330 -5.10 -8.19 -20.94
C THR A 330 -3.82 -7.42 -21.23
N ALA A 331 -2.90 -7.30 -20.29
CA ALA A 331 -1.59 -6.67 -20.51
C ALA A 331 -0.78 -7.35 -21.62
N LEU A 332 -0.89 -8.68 -21.75
CA LEU A 332 -0.22 -9.44 -22.80
C LEU A 332 -0.92 -9.35 -24.15
N THR A 333 -2.25 -9.30 -24.18
CA THR A 333 -3.04 -9.48 -25.41
C THR A 333 -3.62 -8.19 -25.96
N LYS A 334 -4.00 -7.24 -25.11
CA LYS A 334 -4.68 -5.99 -25.45
C LYS A 334 -4.24 -4.83 -24.53
N PRO A 335 -2.95 -4.46 -24.51
CA PRO A 335 -2.43 -3.47 -23.56
C PRO A 335 -3.14 -2.10 -23.65
N GLY A 336 -3.67 -1.72 -24.81
CA GLY A 336 -4.41 -0.47 -25.00
C GLY A 336 -5.76 -0.38 -24.25
N SER A 337 -6.30 -1.50 -23.73
CA SER A 337 -7.54 -1.49 -22.92
C SER A 337 -7.31 -1.54 -21.41
N LEU A 338 -6.05 -1.47 -20.95
CA LEU A 338 -5.74 -1.57 -19.53
C LEU A 338 -6.25 -0.38 -18.71
N ALA A 339 -6.24 0.82 -19.26
CA ALA A 339 -6.76 2.00 -18.60
C ALA A 339 -8.26 1.84 -18.27
N GLU A 340 -9.04 1.36 -19.24
CA GLU A 340 -10.47 1.10 -19.06
C GLU A 340 -10.71 -0.05 -18.08
N LEU A 341 -10.01 -1.18 -18.24
CA LEU A 341 -10.12 -2.33 -17.34
C LEU A 341 -9.79 -1.95 -15.89
N THR A 342 -8.74 -1.14 -15.68
CA THR A 342 -8.36 -0.68 -14.35
C THR A 342 -9.46 0.16 -13.70
N ARG A 343 -10.07 1.09 -14.45
CA ARG A 343 -11.21 1.89 -13.98
C ARG A 343 -12.45 1.02 -13.68
N GLN A 344 -12.76 0.09 -14.55
CA GLN A 344 -13.86 -0.86 -14.36
C GLN A 344 -13.69 -1.70 -13.09
N GLN A 345 -12.47 -2.20 -12.82
CA GLN A 345 -12.19 -2.94 -11.57
C GLN A 345 -12.37 -2.05 -10.33
N ILE A 346 -11.99 -0.76 -10.39
CA ILE A 346 -12.25 0.20 -9.30
C ILE A 346 -13.75 0.38 -9.07
N GLU A 347 -14.52 0.64 -10.11
CA GLU A 347 -15.98 0.85 -10.05
C GLU A 347 -16.68 -0.39 -9.49
N THR A 348 -16.41 -1.57 -10.04
CA THR A 348 -17.00 -2.84 -9.58
C THR A 348 -16.70 -3.10 -8.11
N HIS A 349 -15.46 -2.81 -7.67
CA HIS A 349 -15.07 -2.96 -6.27
C HIS A 349 -15.79 -1.95 -5.35
N GLN A 350 -16.07 -0.73 -5.82
CA GLN A 350 -16.77 0.29 -5.05
C GLN A 350 -18.27 -0.08 -4.86
N ASP A 351 -18.90 -0.61 -5.90
CA ASP A 351 -20.32 -0.97 -5.91
C ASP A 351 -20.63 -2.25 -5.12
N SER A 352 -19.63 -3.04 -4.79
CA SER A 352 -19.77 -4.24 -3.96
C SER A 352 -20.04 -3.88 -2.49
N ASP A 353 -21.25 -3.46 -2.19
CA ASP A 353 -21.68 -2.96 -0.86
C ASP A 353 -21.92 -4.09 0.17
N ARG A 354 -21.31 -5.27 0.01
CA ARG A 354 -21.57 -6.41 0.89
C ARG A 354 -20.29 -6.88 1.59
N PRO A 355 -20.27 -6.89 2.95
CA PRO A 355 -19.32 -7.72 3.66
C PRO A 355 -19.66 -9.18 3.33
N LYS A 356 -18.87 -9.80 2.45
CA LYS A 356 -18.99 -11.23 2.15
C LYS A 356 -18.26 -12.05 3.21
N SER A 357 -18.66 -11.95 4.45
CA SER A 357 -18.25 -12.92 5.47
C SER A 357 -19.33 -13.07 6.52
N THR A 358 -20.30 -13.88 6.18
CA THR A 358 -21.09 -14.58 7.18
C THR A 358 -20.87 -16.05 6.91
N ILE A 359 -19.78 -16.60 7.44
CA ILE A 359 -19.70 -18.04 7.69
C ILE A 359 -19.67 -18.17 9.21
N ALA A 360 -20.75 -18.78 9.68
CA ALA A 360 -20.98 -19.19 11.05
C ALA A 360 -19.91 -20.21 11.51
#